data_b05f12287e3e1a52299b4aa2171eac8f
#
_entry.id   b05f12287e3e1a52299b4aa2171eac8f
#
_cell.length_a   1.000
_cell.length_b   1.000
_cell.length_c   1.000
_cell.angle_alpha   90.00
_cell.angle_beta   90.00
_cell.angle_gamma   90.00
#
_symmetry.space_group_name_H-M   'P 1'
#
loop_
_entity.id
_entity.type
_entity.pdbx_description
1 polymer ?
#
loop_
_entity_poly.entity_id
_entity_poly.type
_entity_poly.pdbx_seq_one_letter_code
_entity_poly.pdbx_strand_id
1 'polypeptide(L)'
;MSVKNISSAILGVGVDDTTIDLFESQYPVPTGVSYNSYVIRDEKTAILDTVDARATDEWMANVTEALAGEKPAYLVVHHMEPDHGANVARLAALYPEMQVVGNAKTFQYMEQFFGADAIAPERRANPAWAQNTVDGDEINLFDILPLFRLNDGDGGFYLDKACVVSRDPLDPDNFGKQNVGIYRMEVKGKRKLGLQPVPMHDIALHLHKAEERGEDLPIAITLGNDPIITLMGATPLKYDQSEYEMAGALRESPYPIATAPLTGFDVPWGSEVILEGVIESRKREIEGPFGEFTGHYSGGRNMTVVRIDKVSYRSKPIFESLYLGMPWTEIDYLMGPATCVPLYQQLKAEFPEVQAVNAMYTHGLLAIISTKKRYGGFARAVGLRAMTTPHGLGYVKMVIMVDEDVDPFNLPQVMWALSSKVNPAGDLVQLPNMSVLELDPGSSPAGITDKLIIDATTPVAPDNRGHYSQPVVDLPETKAWAEKLTAMLAARK
;
A
#
# COMPACT_ATOMS: atom_id res chain seq x y z
N MET A 1 -23.15 -27.08 -11.61
CA MET A 1 -24.61 -27.24 -11.74
C MET A 1 -25.09 -26.58 -13.03
N SER A 2 -26.05 -27.10 -13.73
CA SER A 2 -26.66 -26.41 -14.87
C SER A 2 -27.64 -25.35 -14.36
N VAL A 3 -27.87 -24.32 -15.17
CA VAL A 3 -28.89 -23.27 -14.92
C VAL A 3 -30.25 -23.90 -14.54
N LYS A 4 -30.82 -23.47 -13.43
CA LYS A 4 -32.12 -24.01 -12.94
C LYS A 4 -33.26 -23.05 -13.27
N ASN A 5 -34.28 -23.52 -13.97
CA ASN A 5 -35.52 -22.76 -14.16
C ASN A 5 -36.31 -22.68 -12.87
N ILE A 6 -36.42 -21.49 -12.25
CA ILE A 6 -37.25 -21.24 -11.08
C ILE A 6 -38.66 -20.84 -11.52
N SER A 7 -38.75 -19.99 -12.55
CA SER A 7 -39.99 -19.58 -13.21
C SER A 7 -39.73 -19.25 -14.69
N SER A 8 -40.74 -18.81 -15.41
CA SER A 8 -40.58 -18.34 -16.81
C SER A 8 -39.64 -17.14 -16.94
N ALA A 9 -39.45 -16.35 -15.86
CA ALA A 9 -38.66 -15.16 -15.84
C ALA A 9 -37.42 -15.25 -14.93
N ILE A 10 -37.28 -16.25 -14.07
CA ILE A 10 -36.22 -16.37 -13.07
C ILE A 10 -35.42 -17.64 -13.29
N LEU A 11 -34.13 -17.49 -13.50
CA LEU A 11 -33.14 -18.55 -13.65
C LEU A 11 -32.20 -18.56 -12.45
N GLY A 12 -32.06 -19.70 -11.77
CA GLY A 12 -31.04 -19.92 -10.76
C GLY A 12 -29.69 -20.18 -11.41
N VAL A 13 -28.70 -19.36 -11.11
CA VAL A 13 -27.33 -19.44 -11.66
C VAL A 13 -26.27 -19.69 -10.58
N GLY A 14 -26.70 -19.84 -9.33
CA GLY A 14 -25.83 -20.13 -8.20
C GLY A 14 -25.04 -21.45 -8.33
N VAL A 15 -24.16 -21.72 -7.38
CA VAL A 15 -23.27 -22.87 -7.33
C VAL A 15 -23.41 -23.63 -6.03
N ASP A 16 -23.45 -24.97 -6.08
CA ASP A 16 -23.37 -25.82 -4.90
C ASP A 16 -21.91 -26.23 -4.69
N ASP A 17 -21.24 -25.66 -3.69
CA ASP A 17 -19.87 -26.01 -3.33
C ASP A 17 -19.86 -27.13 -2.28
N THR A 18 -19.61 -28.36 -2.74
CA THR A 18 -19.51 -29.55 -1.89
C THR A 18 -18.07 -29.87 -1.48
N THR A 19 -17.13 -29.00 -1.82
CA THR A 19 -15.68 -29.18 -1.53
C THR A 19 -15.25 -28.47 -0.26
N ILE A 20 -16.08 -27.56 0.23
CA ILE A 20 -15.84 -26.82 1.46
C ILE A 20 -16.42 -27.58 2.65
N ASP A 21 -15.66 -27.69 3.72
CA ASP A 21 -16.08 -28.29 5.00
C ASP A 21 -16.22 -27.26 6.14
N LEU A 22 -15.77 -26.01 5.90
CA LEU A 22 -15.86 -24.91 6.87
C LEU A 22 -16.26 -23.60 6.17
N PHE A 23 -17.53 -23.17 6.30
CA PHE A 23 -18.04 -21.91 5.75
C PHE A 23 -17.56 -20.72 6.58
N GLU A 24 -17.09 -19.65 5.95
CA GLU A 24 -16.52 -18.45 6.58
C GLU A 24 -15.44 -18.75 7.65
N SER A 25 -14.74 -19.86 7.49
CA SER A 25 -13.74 -20.33 8.47
C SER A 25 -14.28 -20.54 9.90
N GLN A 26 -15.61 -20.60 10.07
CA GLN A 26 -16.26 -20.69 11.39
C GLN A 26 -17.31 -21.79 11.48
N TYR A 27 -18.08 -22.02 10.42
CA TYR A 27 -19.25 -22.90 10.46
C TYR A 27 -18.97 -24.23 9.75
N PRO A 28 -18.94 -25.37 10.47
CA PRO A 28 -18.83 -26.68 9.83
C PRO A 28 -20.00 -26.94 8.88
N VAL A 29 -19.69 -27.25 7.62
CA VAL A 29 -20.68 -27.55 6.57
C VAL A 29 -20.36 -28.89 5.91
N PRO A 30 -20.60 -30.00 6.60
CA PRO A 30 -20.17 -31.34 6.16
C PRO A 30 -20.81 -31.79 4.84
N THR A 31 -21.86 -31.11 4.39
CA THR A 31 -22.54 -31.37 3.10
C THR A 31 -22.27 -30.29 2.06
N GLY A 32 -21.35 -29.33 2.36
CA GLY A 32 -21.10 -28.17 1.53
C GLY A 32 -22.10 -27.02 1.73
N VAL A 33 -22.03 -26.02 0.87
CA VAL A 33 -22.85 -24.80 0.90
C VAL A 33 -23.39 -24.49 -0.50
N SER A 34 -24.57 -23.88 -0.59
CA SER A 34 -25.13 -23.38 -1.85
C SER A 34 -25.02 -21.86 -1.90
N TYR A 35 -24.27 -21.34 -2.85
CA TYR A 35 -24.22 -19.91 -3.17
C TYR A 35 -25.37 -19.57 -4.09
N ASN A 36 -26.28 -18.71 -3.64
CA ASN A 36 -27.51 -18.40 -4.36
C ASN A 36 -27.36 -17.12 -5.19
N SER A 37 -27.51 -17.26 -6.50
CA SER A 37 -27.53 -16.16 -7.45
C SER A 37 -28.59 -16.44 -8.51
N TYR A 38 -29.22 -15.36 -9.02
CA TYR A 38 -30.32 -15.48 -9.97
C TYR A 38 -30.19 -14.49 -11.13
N VAL A 39 -30.65 -14.89 -12.31
CA VAL A 39 -30.88 -13.99 -13.44
C VAL A 39 -32.39 -13.84 -13.61
N ILE A 40 -32.84 -12.59 -13.58
CA ILE A 40 -34.23 -12.21 -13.85
C ILE A 40 -34.31 -11.64 -15.26
N ARG A 41 -35.13 -12.25 -16.12
CA ARG A 41 -35.40 -11.84 -17.49
C ARG A 41 -36.73 -11.11 -17.56
N ASP A 42 -36.69 -9.82 -17.86
CA ASP A 42 -37.83 -8.96 -18.09
C ASP A 42 -37.44 -7.91 -19.16
N GLU A 43 -38.19 -6.81 -19.33
CA GLU A 43 -37.81 -5.70 -20.21
C GLU A 43 -36.35 -5.27 -20.05
N LYS A 44 -35.80 -5.43 -18.84
CA LYS A 44 -34.40 -5.25 -18.49
C LYS A 44 -33.94 -6.44 -17.66
N THR A 45 -32.89 -7.10 -18.10
CA THR A 45 -32.32 -8.24 -17.39
C THR A 45 -31.54 -7.81 -16.16
N ALA A 46 -31.78 -8.45 -15.01
CA ALA A 46 -31.07 -8.21 -13.75
C ALA A 46 -30.40 -9.47 -13.26
N ILE A 47 -29.21 -9.33 -12.66
CA ILE A 47 -28.51 -10.37 -11.91
C ILE A 47 -28.68 -10.05 -10.42
N LEU A 48 -29.03 -11.02 -9.58
CA LEU A 48 -29.15 -10.89 -8.13
C LEU A 48 -28.01 -11.63 -7.48
N ASP A 49 -27.19 -10.90 -6.72
CA ASP A 49 -25.99 -11.34 -6.03
C ASP A 49 -24.95 -12.04 -6.94
N THR A 50 -23.78 -12.22 -6.41
CA THR A 50 -22.74 -13.06 -7.02
C THR A 50 -22.52 -14.30 -6.16
N VAL A 51 -21.35 -14.92 -6.21
CA VAL A 51 -20.99 -16.10 -5.42
C VAL A 51 -19.58 -15.92 -4.82
N ASP A 52 -19.20 -16.82 -3.92
CA ASP A 52 -17.82 -16.86 -3.38
C ASP A 52 -16.78 -16.99 -4.51
N ALA A 53 -15.60 -16.41 -4.29
CA ALA A 53 -14.49 -16.39 -5.26
C ALA A 53 -14.09 -17.79 -5.76
N ARG A 54 -14.24 -18.83 -4.94
CA ARG A 54 -13.97 -20.24 -5.31
C ARG A 54 -14.86 -20.75 -6.43
N ALA A 55 -16.10 -20.27 -6.46
CA ALA A 55 -17.11 -20.73 -7.40
C ALA A 55 -17.21 -19.83 -8.66
N THR A 56 -16.29 -18.86 -8.81
CA THR A 56 -16.33 -17.84 -9.86
C THR A 56 -16.51 -18.41 -11.27
N ASP A 57 -15.69 -19.38 -11.66
CA ASP A 57 -15.66 -19.86 -13.05
C ASP A 57 -16.95 -20.65 -13.41
N GLU A 58 -17.45 -21.47 -12.50
CA GLU A 58 -18.71 -22.19 -12.70
C GLU A 58 -19.89 -21.23 -12.73
N TRP A 59 -19.90 -20.25 -11.80
CA TRP A 59 -20.94 -19.23 -11.77
C TRP A 59 -20.96 -18.37 -13.03
N MET A 60 -19.82 -17.92 -13.52
CA MET A 60 -19.70 -17.13 -14.75
C MET A 60 -20.19 -17.91 -15.98
N ALA A 61 -19.94 -19.22 -16.03
CA ALA A 61 -20.49 -20.07 -17.08
C ALA A 61 -22.03 -20.13 -17.01
N ASN A 62 -22.59 -20.32 -15.79
CA ASN A 62 -24.04 -20.32 -15.57
C ASN A 62 -24.67 -18.96 -15.93
N VAL A 63 -24.07 -17.85 -15.53
CA VAL A 63 -24.54 -16.50 -15.90
C VAL A 63 -24.52 -16.29 -17.40
N THR A 64 -23.43 -16.69 -18.08
CA THR A 64 -23.30 -16.55 -19.53
C THR A 64 -24.37 -17.38 -20.25
N GLU A 65 -24.61 -18.60 -19.82
CA GLU A 65 -25.70 -19.44 -20.34
C GLU A 65 -27.06 -18.80 -20.11
N ALA A 66 -27.30 -18.32 -18.88
CA ALA A 66 -28.57 -17.70 -18.51
C ALA A 66 -28.83 -16.38 -19.26
N LEU A 67 -27.82 -15.59 -19.56
CA LEU A 67 -27.96 -14.36 -20.33
C LEU A 67 -28.22 -14.62 -21.82
N ALA A 68 -27.81 -15.78 -22.35
CA ALA A 68 -28.02 -16.19 -23.74
C ALA A 68 -27.58 -15.12 -24.78
N GLY A 69 -26.51 -14.35 -24.49
CA GLY A 69 -25.99 -13.28 -25.33
C GLY A 69 -26.57 -11.89 -25.04
N GLU A 70 -27.54 -11.78 -24.15
CA GLU A 70 -28.03 -10.48 -23.67
C GLU A 70 -27.05 -9.84 -22.67
N LYS A 71 -27.06 -8.50 -22.59
CA LYS A 71 -26.30 -7.78 -21.58
C LYS A 71 -27.20 -7.47 -20.39
N PRO A 72 -26.75 -7.74 -19.15
CA PRO A 72 -27.53 -7.37 -17.97
C PRO A 72 -27.57 -5.85 -17.80
N ALA A 73 -28.74 -5.33 -17.44
CA ALA A 73 -28.93 -3.93 -17.15
C ALA A 73 -28.62 -3.60 -15.68
N TYR A 74 -28.82 -4.56 -14.79
CA TYR A 74 -28.64 -4.40 -13.36
C TYR A 74 -27.90 -5.58 -12.73
N LEU A 75 -27.05 -5.27 -11.72
CA LEU A 75 -26.60 -6.20 -10.70
C LEU A 75 -27.17 -5.71 -9.36
N VAL A 76 -28.05 -6.47 -8.75
CA VAL A 76 -28.61 -6.16 -7.43
C VAL A 76 -27.81 -6.92 -6.39
N VAL A 77 -27.16 -6.22 -5.47
CA VAL A 77 -26.34 -6.78 -4.39
C VAL A 77 -27.06 -6.56 -3.07
N HIS A 78 -27.52 -7.64 -2.45
CA HIS A 78 -28.29 -7.57 -1.21
C HIS A 78 -27.40 -7.24 -0.02
N HIS A 79 -26.21 -7.84 0.06
CA HIS A 79 -25.17 -7.55 1.04
C HIS A 79 -23.77 -7.93 0.51
N MET A 80 -22.71 -7.51 1.20
CA MET A 80 -21.32 -7.63 0.75
C MET A 80 -20.53 -8.71 1.50
N GLU A 81 -21.18 -9.79 1.92
CA GLU A 81 -20.47 -10.98 2.38
C GLU A 81 -19.78 -11.67 1.19
N PRO A 82 -18.68 -12.42 1.43
CA PRO A 82 -17.87 -12.99 0.35
C PRO A 82 -18.66 -13.85 -0.66
N ASP A 83 -19.68 -14.57 -0.20
CA ASP A 83 -20.55 -15.42 -1.00
C ASP A 83 -21.61 -14.65 -1.81
N HIS A 84 -21.72 -13.34 -1.63
CA HIS A 84 -22.59 -12.45 -2.42
C HIS A 84 -21.83 -11.38 -3.18
N GLY A 85 -20.67 -10.93 -2.68
CA GLY A 85 -19.95 -9.76 -3.15
C GLY A 85 -18.67 -10.02 -3.95
N ALA A 86 -18.06 -11.20 -3.86
CA ALA A 86 -16.72 -11.44 -4.35
C ALA A 86 -16.51 -11.20 -5.86
N ASN A 87 -17.55 -11.36 -6.67
CA ASN A 87 -17.47 -11.21 -8.13
C ASN A 87 -18.09 -9.91 -8.68
N VAL A 88 -18.50 -8.97 -7.81
CA VAL A 88 -19.12 -7.71 -8.23
C VAL A 88 -18.21 -6.90 -9.14
N ALA A 89 -16.95 -6.69 -8.77
CA ALA A 89 -15.98 -5.94 -9.57
C ALA A 89 -15.71 -6.61 -10.93
N ARG A 90 -15.58 -7.96 -10.95
CA ARG A 90 -15.37 -8.72 -12.19
C ARG A 90 -16.55 -8.58 -13.15
N LEU A 91 -17.77 -8.66 -12.63
CA LEU A 91 -18.97 -8.53 -13.46
C LEU A 91 -19.16 -7.09 -13.98
N ALA A 92 -18.88 -6.08 -13.14
CA ALA A 92 -18.91 -4.68 -13.52
C ALA A 92 -17.89 -4.36 -14.63
N ALA A 93 -16.68 -4.94 -14.55
CA ALA A 93 -15.67 -4.80 -15.60
C ALA A 93 -16.09 -5.47 -16.93
N LEU A 94 -16.79 -6.62 -16.86
CA LEU A 94 -17.27 -7.32 -18.05
C LEU A 94 -18.46 -6.60 -18.72
N TYR A 95 -19.31 -5.94 -17.91
CA TYR A 95 -20.49 -5.22 -18.36
C TYR A 95 -20.47 -3.76 -17.85
N PRO A 96 -19.64 -2.88 -18.43
CA PRO A 96 -19.44 -1.52 -17.90
C PRO A 96 -20.69 -0.62 -17.94
N GLU A 97 -21.69 -0.98 -18.72
CA GLU A 97 -22.98 -0.25 -18.81
C GLU A 97 -24.02 -0.75 -17.77
N MET A 98 -23.72 -1.87 -17.09
CA MET A 98 -24.58 -2.45 -16.06
C MET A 98 -24.59 -1.57 -14.81
N GLN A 99 -25.77 -1.25 -14.28
CA GLN A 99 -25.92 -0.51 -13.05
C GLN A 99 -25.89 -1.43 -11.83
N VAL A 100 -25.00 -1.15 -10.89
CA VAL A 100 -25.00 -1.84 -9.60
C VAL A 100 -26.04 -1.20 -8.69
N VAL A 101 -26.92 -2.00 -8.12
CA VAL A 101 -28.02 -1.59 -7.25
C VAL A 101 -27.82 -2.23 -5.87
N GLY A 102 -27.88 -1.43 -4.82
CA GLY A 102 -27.74 -1.88 -3.42
C GLY A 102 -28.24 -0.82 -2.45
N ASN A 103 -28.18 -1.10 -1.16
CA ASN A 103 -28.43 -0.08 -0.14
C ASN A 103 -27.18 0.74 0.16
N ALA A 104 -27.30 1.84 0.91
CA ALA A 104 -26.17 2.71 1.25
C ALA A 104 -25.00 1.97 1.93
N LYS A 105 -25.30 0.93 2.73
CA LYS A 105 -24.29 0.11 3.41
C LYS A 105 -23.57 -0.82 2.44
N THR A 106 -24.27 -1.33 1.41
CA THR A 106 -23.67 -2.09 0.32
C THR A 106 -22.61 -1.27 -0.39
N PHE A 107 -22.91 -0.02 -0.76
CA PHE A 107 -21.93 0.87 -1.42
C PHE A 107 -20.78 1.25 -0.50
N GLN A 108 -21.04 1.50 0.79
CA GLN A 108 -19.97 1.73 1.76
C GLN A 108 -19.03 0.53 1.88
N TYR A 109 -19.54 -0.68 1.84
CA TYR A 109 -18.73 -1.89 1.85
C TYR A 109 -18.01 -2.11 0.52
N MET A 110 -18.62 -1.79 -0.62
CA MET A 110 -17.95 -1.80 -1.92
C MET A 110 -16.73 -0.87 -1.92
N GLU A 111 -16.84 0.36 -1.38
CA GLU A 111 -15.70 1.25 -1.20
C GLU A 111 -14.60 0.65 -0.29
N GLN A 112 -15.00 -0.08 0.75
CA GLN A 112 -14.06 -0.75 1.66
C GLN A 112 -13.38 -1.98 1.04
N PHE A 113 -14.12 -2.77 0.24
CA PHE A 113 -13.62 -4.00 -0.36
C PHE A 113 -12.85 -3.77 -1.66
N PHE A 114 -13.32 -2.83 -2.50
CA PHE A 114 -12.73 -2.57 -3.82
C PHE A 114 -11.90 -1.30 -3.87
N GLY A 115 -11.90 -0.49 -2.81
CA GLY A 115 -11.18 0.79 -2.69
C GLY A 115 -11.92 1.94 -3.36
N ALA A 116 -11.33 3.15 -3.27
CA ALA A 116 -11.72 4.27 -4.13
C ALA A 116 -11.56 3.81 -5.58
N ASP A 117 -12.53 4.09 -6.43
CA ASP A 117 -12.61 3.62 -7.81
C ASP A 117 -11.24 3.65 -8.49
N ALA A 118 -10.59 2.50 -8.60
CA ALA A 118 -9.35 2.36 -9.32
C ALA A 118 -9.58 2.84 -10.76
N ILE A 119 -8.87 3.88 -11.18
CA ILE A 119 -9.03 4.44 -12.52
C ILE A 119 -7.98 3.80 -13.42
N ALA A 120 -8.43 2.99 -14.37
CA ALA A 120 -7.56 2.33 -15.33
C ALA A 120 -6.66 3.36 -16.06
N PRO A 121 -5.35 3.07 -16.21
CA PRO A 121 -4.43 3.99 -16.86
C PRO A 121 -4.70 4.13 -18.36
N GLU A 122 -4.25 5.25 -18.94
CA GLU A 122 -4.34 5.53 -20.35
C GLU A 122 -2.99 5.28 -21.04
N ARG A 123 -2.97 4.43 -22.08
CA ARG A 123 -1.77 4.25 -22.90
C ARG A 123 -1.64 5.36 -23.91
N ARG A 124 -0.52 6.09 -23.86
CA ARG A 124 -0.19 7.18 -24.80
C ARG A 124 1.02 6.84 -25.66
N ALA A 125 0.94 7.21 -26.94
CA ALA A 125 2.05 7.10 -27.88
C ALA A 125 3.06 8.26 -27.70
N ASN A 126 4.26 8.07 -28.29
CA ASN A 126 5.29 9.10 -28.40
C ASN A 126 5.69 9.76 -27.06
N PRO A 127 6.11 8.99 -26.05
CA PRO A 127 6.61 9.54 -24.80
C PRO A 127 7.91 10.33 -25.06
N ALA A 128 8.12 11.40 -24.26
CA ALA A 128 9.30 12.26 -24.46
C ALA A 128 10.61 11.54 -24.24
N TRP A 129 10.65 10.53 -23.36
CA TRP A 129 11.84 9.70 -23.13
C TRP A 129 12.24 8.80 -24.32
N ALA A 130 11.40 8.63 -25.33
CA ALA A 130 11.73 7.85 -26.53
C ALA A 130 12.50 8.65 -27.60
N GLN A 131 12.94 9.87 -27.30
CA GLN A 131 13.64 10.74 -28.26
C GLN A 131 15.06 10.28 -28.57
N ASN A 132 15.75 9.69 -27.59
CA ASN A 132 17.10 9.16 -27.72
C ASN A 132 17.17 7.76 -27.13
N THR A 133 18.03 6.91 -27.69
CA THR A 133 18.23 5.54 -27.23
C THR A 133 19.69 5.15 -27.33
N VAL A 134 20.18 4.43 -26.32
CA VAL A 134 21.50 3.79 -26.29
C VAL A 134 21.33 2.34 -25.92
N ASP A 135 21.93 1.43 -26.68
CA ASP A 135 21.75 -0.01 -26.52
C ASP A 135 23.05 -0.74 -26.21
N GLY A 136 22.97 -1.81 -25.49
CA GLY A 136 23.99 -2.80 -25.27
C GLY A 136 25.32 -2.20 -24.79
N ASP A 137 26.42 -2.53 -25.45
CA ASP A 137 27.78 -2.15 -25.02
C ASP A 137 28.11 -0.66 -25.19
N GLU A 138 27.29 0.11 -25.90
CA GLU A 138 27.40 1.56 -26.00
C GLU A 138 26.95 2.29 -24.73
N ILE A 139 26.24 1.60 -23.84
CA ILE A 139 25.75 2.18 -22.60
C ILE A 139 26.93 2.46 -21.66
N ASN A 140 27.02 3.71 -21.22
CA ASN A 140 27.84 4.12 -20.09
C ASN A 140 27.05 5.04 -19.17
N LEU A 141 26.51 4.49 -18.07
CA LEU A 141 25.69 5.24 -17.11
C LEU A 141 26.44 6.43 -16.52
N PHE A 142 27.77 6.38 -16.42
CA PHE A 142 28.58 7.50 -15.91
C PHE A 142 28.65 8.69 -16.88
N ASP A 143 28.39 8.47 -18.17
CA ASP A 143 28.37 9.52 -19.18
C ASP A 143 26.94 10.03 -19.46
N ILE A 144 25.93 9.15 -19.25
CA ILE A 144 24.53 9.45 -19.58
C ILE A 144 23.83 10.19 -18.42
N LEU A 145 24.12 9.81 -17.16
CA LEU A 145 23.47 10.33 -15.97
C LEU A 145 24.38 11.31 -15.22
N PRO A 146 23.85 12.43 -14.70
CA PRO A 146 24.62 13.40 -13.92
C PRO A 146 24.81 12.90 -12.48
N LEU A 147 25.55 11.80 -12.33
CA LEU A 147 25.75 11.12 -11.06
C LEU A 147 26.58 11.95 -10.08
N PHE A 148 26.16 12.00 -8.84
CA PHE A 148 26.90 12.61 -7.75
C PHE A 148 26.75 11.77 -6.47
N ARG A 149 27.66 11.97 -5.52
CA ARG A 149 27.61 11.32 -4.22
C ARG A 149 26.68 12.15 -3.32
N LEU A 150 25.69 11.49 -2.69
CA LEU A 150 24.70 12.17 -1.88
C LEU A 150 25.22 12.49 -0.48
N ASN A 151 25.86 11.51 0.19
CA ASN A 151 26.47 11.67 1.50
C ASN A 151 27.94 11.24 1.48
N ASP A 152 28.79 11.80 2.35
CA ASP A 152 30.23 11.57 2.35
C ASP A 152 30.62 10.09 2.50
N GLY A 153 29.89 9.36 3.32
CA GLY A 153 30.11 7.93 3.60
C GLY A 153 29.45 6.96 2.64
N ASP A 154 28.77 7.43 1.58
CA ASP A 154 28.16 6.54 0.59
C ASP A 154 29.23 5.71 -0.16
N GLY A 155 28.91 4.43 -0.44
CA GLY A 155 29.81 3.51 -1.14
C GLY A 155 30.07 3.89 -2.59
N GLY A 156 29.17 4.63 -3.21
CA GLY A 156 29.24 5.02 -4.61
C GLY A 156 28.25 6.12 -4.98
N PHE A 157 27.87 6.13 -6.26
CA PHE A 157 26.78 6.95 -6.79
C PHE A 157 25.48 6.16 -6.75
N TYR A 158 24.36 6.83 -6.44
CA TYR A 158 23.07 6.17 -6.28
C TYR A 158 22.00 6.77 -7.18
N LEU A 159 21.08 5.91 -7.63
CA LEU A 159 19.75 6.28 -8.11
C LEU A 159 18.79 6.07 -6.94
N ASP A 160 18.41 7.14 -6.29
CA ASP A 160 17.69 7.15 -5.01
C ASP A 160 16.21 7.50 -5.13
N LYS A 161 15.80 8.09 -6.27
CA LYS A 161 14.39 8.47 -6.57
C LYS A 161 13.81 7.70 -7.77
N ALA A 162 14.43 6.61 -8.15
CA ALA A 162 13.96 5.82 -9.28
C ALA A 162 12.77 4.93 -8.90
N CYS A 163 11.74 4.89 -9.74
CA CYS A 163 10.71 3.87 -9.67
C CYS A 163 11.12 2.67 -10.54
N VAL A 164 11.03 1.48 -9.98
CA VAL A 164 11.34 0.22 -10.69
C VAL A 164 10.05 -0.51 -10.96
N VAL A 165 9.83 -0.85 -12.23
CA VAL A 165 8.69 -1.64 -12.68
C VAL A 165 9.13 -3.09 -12.85
N SER A 166 8.38 -4.01 -12.27
CA SER A 166 8.56 -5.45 -12.43
C SER A 166 7.21 -6.14 -12.56
N ARG A 167 7.17 -7.36 -13.12
CA ARG A 167 5.94 -8.17 -13.23
C ARG A 167 6.13 -9.52 -12.57
N ASP A 168 5.02 -10.08 -12.07
CA ASP A 168 4.98 -11.45 -11.59
C ASP A 168 5.34 -12.41 -12.73
N PRO A 169 6.46 -13.17 -12.67
CA PRO A 169 6.86 -14.08 -13.75
C PRO A 169 5.94 -15.28 -13.92
N LEU A 170 5.06 -15.55 -12.95
CA LEU A 170 4.05 -16.62 -13.02
C LEU A 170 2.70 -16.14 -13.54
N ASP A 171 2.47 -14.81 -13.59
CA ASP A 171 1.21 -14.22 -14.04
C ASP A 171 1.50 -12.86 -14.75
N PRO A 172 2.32 -12.88 -15.83
CA PRO A 172 2.85 -11.65 -16.45
C PRO A 172 1.80 -10.79 -17.15
N ASP A 173 0.64 -11.35 -17.48
CA ASP A 173 -0.45 -10.66 -18.17
C ASP A 173 -1.41 -9.96 -17.20
N ASN A 174 -1.28 -10.23 -15.90
CA ASN A 174 -2.10 -9.62 -14.87
C ASN A 174 -1.58 -8.22 -14.55
N PHE A 175 -2.29 -7.20 -15.02
CA PHE A 175 -1.92 -5.80 -14.82
C PHE A 175 -1.81 -5.40 -13.32
N GLY A 176 -2.67 -5.95 -12.47
CA GLY A 176 -2.63 -5.71 -11.01
C GLY A 176 -1.35 -6.23 -10.35
N LYS A 177 -0.67 -7.20 -10.95
CA LYS A 177 0.61 -7.76 -10.47
C LYS A 177 1.83 -7.16 -11.15
N GLN A 178 1.69 -6.02 -11.79
CA GLN A 178 2.79 -5.19 -12.24
C GLN A 178 3.11 -4.18 -11.15
N ASN A 179 4.16 -4.43 -10.39
CA ASN A 179 4.60 -3.56 -9.29
C ASN A 179 5.38 -2.34 -9.80
N VAL A 180 5.16 -1.20 -9.17
CA VAL A 180 5.97 0.02 -9.31
C VAL A 180 6.45 0.43 -7.91
N GLY A 181 7.74 0.28 -7.62
CA GLY A 181 8.28 0.60 -6.30
C GLY A 181 9.54 1.44 -6.36
N ILE A 182 9.80 2.23 -5.32
CA ILE A 182 11.06 2.97 -5.16
C ILE A 182 12.09 2.05 -4.49
N TYR A 183 13.21 1.85 -5.17
CA TYR A 183 14.32 1.08 -4.63
C TYR A 183 15.63 1.82 -4.89
N ARG A 184 16.49 1.93 -3.86
CA ARG A 184 17.82 2.49 -4.03
C ARG A 184 18.67 1.59 -4.90
N MET A 185 19.48 2.19 -5.78
CA MET A 185 20.39 1.45 -6.65
C MET A 185 21.77 2.10 -6.71
N GLU A 186 22.81 1.35 -6.32
CA GLU A 186 24.21 1.77 -6.46
C GLU A 186 24.67 1.59 -7.90
N VAL A 187 25.25 2.63 -8.51
CA VAL A 187 25.86 2.53 -9.85
C VAL A 187 27.25 1.91 -9.73
N LYS A 188 27.39 0.65 -10.14
CA LYS A 188 28.60 -0.17 -9.96
C LYS A 188 29.44 -0.34 -11.23
N GLY A 189 28.97 0.14 -12.35
CA GLY A 189 29.67 0.02 -13.62
C GLY A 189 28.90 0.66 -14.77
N LYS A 190 29.46 0.61 -15.97
CA LYS A 190 28.86 1.23 -17.15
C LYS A 190 27.43 0.81 -17.42
N ARG A 191 27.11 -0.47 -17.12
CA ARG A 191 25.80 -1.10 -17.34
C ARG A 191 25.33 -1.85 -16.10
N LYS A 192 25.95 -1.63 -14.95
CA LYS A 192 25.71 -2.45 -13.76
C LYS A 192 25.26 -1.60 -12.60
N LEU A 193 24.16 -2.04 -11.97
CA LEU A 193 23.65 -1.49 -10.71
C LEU A 193 23.61 -2.58 -9.64
N GLY A 194 23.71 -2.18 -8.37
CA GLY A 194 23.32 -2.99 -7.23
C GLY A 194 21.95 -2.52 -6.74
N LEU A 195 20.98 -3.41 -6.57
CA LEU A 195 19.63 -3.09 -6.12
C LEU A 195 19.32 -3.83 -4.81
N GLN A 196 18.72 -3.13 -3.84
CA GLN A 196 18.30 -3.71 -2.57
C GLN A 196 16.79 -4.02 -2.58
N PRO A 197 16.36 -5.25 -2.89
CA PRO A 197 14.97 -5.67 -2.67
C PRO A 197 14.80 -6.09 -1.20
N VAL A 198 13.98 -5.36 -0.45
CA VAL A 198 13.64 -5.76 0.92
C VAL A 198 12.66 -6.94 0.85
N PRO A 199 12.81 -8.01 1.68
CA PRO A 199 12.04 -9.25 1.55
C PRO A 199 10.51 -9.10 1.55
N MET A 200 9.97 -8.04 2.13
CA MET A 200 8.54 -7.76 2.19
C MET A 200 8.01 -7.01 0.95
N HIS A 201 8.86 -6.62 0.01
CA HIS A 201 8.45 -5.88 -1.19
C HIS A 201 8.11 -6.84 -2.34
N ASP A 202 7.17 -6.45 -3.19
CA ASP A 202 6.69 -7.26 -4.32
C ASP A 202 7.80 -7.62 -5.31
N ILE A 203 8.75 -6.73 -5.56
CA ILE A 203 9.91 -7.03 -6.41
C ILE A 203 10.76 -8.21 -5.86
N ALA A 204 10.84 -8.36 -4.52
CA ALA A 204 11.55 -9.48 -3.91
C ALA A 204 10.80 -10.81 -4.15
N LEU A 205 9.46 -10.76 -4.11
CA LEU A 205 8.62 -11.92 -4.45
C LEU A 205 8.74 -12.28 -5.94
N HIS A 206 8.69 -11.27 -6.85
CA HIS A 206 8.91 -11.50 -8.28
C HIS A 206 10.28 -12.11 -8.56
N LEU A 207 11.32 -11.58 -7.93
CA LEU A 207 12.69 -12.10 -8.06
C LEU A 207 12.79 -13.54 -7.55
N HIS A 208 12.22 -13.84 -6.39
CA HIS A 208 12.20 -15.20 -5.85
C HIS A 208 11.58 -16.21 -6.83
N LYS A 209 10.41 -15.86 -7.39
CA LYS A 209 9.72 -16.70 -8.39
C LYS A 209 10.56 -16.90 -9.67
N ALA A 210 11.26 -15.85 -10.14
CA ALA A 210 12.15 -15.96 -11.30
C ALA A 210 13.37 -16.85 -10.98
N GLU A 211 13.99 -16.66 -9.81
CA GLU A 211 15.14 -17.45 -9.37
C GLU A 211 14.83 -18.94 -9.14
N GLU A 212 13.63 -19.29 -8.68
CA GLU A 212 13.17 -20.69 -8.60
C GLU A 212 13.12 -21.36 -9.98
N ARG A 213 12.86 -20.59 -11.03
CA ARG A 213 12.86 -21.06 -12.42
C ARG A 213 14.25 -21.00 -13.08
N GLY A 214 15.22 -20.41 -12.40
CA GLY A 214 16.58 -20.18 -12.96
C GLY A 214 16.61 -19.08 -14.02
N GLU A 215 15.64 -18.17 -13.99
CA GLU A 215 15.47 -17.07 -14.94
C GLU A 215 15.91 -15.73 -14.31
N ASP A 216 16.43 -14.83 -15.15
CA ASP A 216 16.61 -13.43 -14.78
C ASP A 216 15.25 -12.73 -14.67
N LEU A 217 15.11 -11.74 -13.77
CA LEU A 217 13.88 -10.95 -13.67
C LEU A 217 14.00 -9.69 -14.53
N PRO A 218 13.20 -9.54 -15.60
CA PRO A 218 13.14 -8.29 -16.35
C PRO A 218 12.63 -7.13 -15.48
N ILE A 219 13.23 -5.95 -15.66
CA ILE A 219 12.81 -4.71 -14.97
C ILE A 219 12.94 -3.50 -15.90
N ALA A 220 12.11 -2.49 -15.64
CA ALA A 220 12.26 -1.15 -16.20
C ALA A 220 12.41 -0.14 -15.05
N ILE A 221 13.44 0.70 -15.11
CA ILE A 221 13.76 1.71 -14.11
C ILE A 221 13.43 3.06 -14.70
N THR A 222 12.65 3.87 -14.00
CA THR A 222 12.15 5.16 -14.49
C THR A 222 12.64 6.30 -13.60
N LEU A 223 13.15 7.37 -14.20
CA LEU A 223 13.69 8.55 -13.53
C LEU A 223 12.98 9.82 -14.02
N GLY A 224 12.86 10.83 -13.15
CA GLY A 224 12.18 12.07 -13.45
C GLY A 224 10.68 11.84 -13.63
N ASN A 225 10.07 11.19 -12.66
CA ASN A 225 8.67 10.79 -12.70
C ASN A 225 7.72 11.89 -12.20
N ASP A 226 6.46 11.81 -12.60
CA ASP A 226 5.37 12.56 -11.95
C ASP A 226 5.37 12.26 -10.42
N PRO A 227 5.27 13.27 -9.55
CA PRO A 227 5.25 13.06 -8.10
C PRO A 227 4.18 12.08 -7.60
N ILE A 228 3.04 11.96 -8.30
CA ILE A 228 1.97 11.03 -7.92
C ILE A 228 2.43 9.58 -8.04
N ILE A 229 3.12 9.21 -9.13
CA ILE A 229 3.61 7.83 -9.26
C ILE A 229 4.78 7.54 -8.30
N THR A 230 5.59 8.56 -7.98
CA THR A 230 6.61 8.45 -6.95
C THR A 230 5.98 8.20 -5.57
N LEU A 231 4.88 8.90 -5.24
CA LEU A 231 4.12 8.66 -4.02
C LEU A 231 3.52 7.25 -4.00
N MET A 232 2.91 6.80 -5.10
CA MET A 232 2.34 5.44 -5.18
C MET A 232 3.41 4.36 -5.06
N GLY A 233 4.57 4.52 -5.71
CA GLY A 233 5.70 3.59 -5.57
C GLY A 233 6.31 3.53 -4.16
N ALA A 234 5.97 4.50 -3.29
CA ALA A 234 6.32 4.52 -1.87
C ALA A 234 5.18 4.01 -0.97
N THR A 235 3.98 3.78 -1.51
CA THR A 235 2.78 3.40 -0.74
C THR A 235 2.60 1.89 -0.75
N PRO A 236 2.50 1.22 0.40
CA PRO A 236 2.23 -0.21 0.47
C PRO A 236 0.81 -0.51 -0.04
N LEU A 237 0.70 -1.09 -1.21
CA LEU A 237 -0.54 -1.59 -1.79
C LEU A 237 -0.66 -3.11 -1.58
N LYS A 238 -1.83 -3.67 -1.89
CA LYS A 238 -1.99 -5.13 -1.93
C LYS A 238 -1.29 -5.68 -3.18
N TYR A 239 -0.82 -6.91 -3.13
CA TYR A 239 -0.04 -7.57 -4.18
C TYR A 239 -0.69 -7.58 -5.58
N ASP A 240 -2.02 -7.53 -5.66
CA ASP A 240 -2.80 -7.53 -6.90
C ASP A 240 -3.44 -6.17 -7.20
N GLN A 241 -2.91 -5.10 -6.61
CA GLN A 241 -3.40 -3.73 -6.78
C GLN A 241 -2.34 -2.87 -7.47
N SER A 242 -2.71 -2.25 -8.59
CA SER A 242 -1.78 -1.49 -9.43
C SER A 242 -1.56 -0.06 -8.91
N GLU A 243 -0.30 0.35 -8.78
CA GLU A 243 0.10 1.73 -8.47
C GLU A 243 -0.41 2.72 -9.53
N TYR A 244 -0.51 2.32 -10.80
CA TYR A 244 -1.03 3.18 -11.87
C TYR A 244 -2.52 3.46 -11.70
N GLU A 245 -3.30 2.48 -11.30
CA GLU A 245 -4.74 2.63 -11.04
C GLU A 245 -4.97 3.53 -9.82
N MET A 246 -4.18 3.35 -8.77
CA MET A 246 -4.23 4.19 -7.57
C MET A 246 -3.74 5.62 -7.86
N ALA A 247 -2.71 5.79 -8.72
CA ALA A 247 -2.30 7.11 -9.21
C ALA A 247 -3.42 7.78 -10.00
N GLY A 248 -4.16 7.03 -10.80
CA GLY A 248 -5.36 7.48 -11.52
C GLY A 248 -6.46 7.94 -10.55
N ALA A 249 -6.74 7.16 -9.52
CA ALA A 249 -7.71 7.50 -8.48
C ALA A 249 -7.33 8.81 -7.75
N LEU A 250 -6.06 8.96 -7.36
CA LEU A 250 -5.56 10.16 -6.70
C LEU A 250 -5.63 11.42 -7.61
N ARG A 251 -5.44 11.25 -8.91
CA ARG A 251 -5.58 12.33 -9.92
C ARG A 251 -7.02 12.63 -10.32
N GLU A 252 -7.95 11.77 -9.98
CA GLU A 252 -9.33 11.78 -10.50
C GLU A 252 -9.38 11.69 -12.05
N SER A 253 -8.37 11.05 -12.66
CA SER A 253 -8.26 10.87 -14.13
C SER A 253 -7.24 9.76 -14.48
N PRO A 254 -7.38 9.10 -15.65
CA PRO A 254 -6.44 8.05 -16.06
C PRO A 254 -4.98 8.48 -15.99
N TYR A 255 -4.13 7.66 -15.34
CA TYR A 255 -2.70 7.93 -15.32
C TYR A 255 -2.08 7.59 -16.68
N PRO A 256 -1.27 8.48 -17.30
CA PRO A 256 -0.70 8.21 -18.62
C PRO A 256 0.51 7.28 -18.52
N ILE A 257 0.45 6.17 -19.25
CA ILE A 257 1.52 5.18 -19.37
C ILE A 257 1.93 4.99 -20.83
N ALA A 258 3.12 4.41 -21.04
CA ALA A 258 3.58 3.97 -22.34
C ALA A 258 4.34 2.64 -22.22
N THR A 259 4.42 1.88 -23.31
CA THR A 259 5.10 0.59 -23.32
C THR A 259 6.61 0.78 -23.52
N ALA A 260 7.42 0.25 -22.61
CA ALA A 260 8.86 0.24 -22.71
C ALA A 260 9.33 -0.72 -23.83
N PRO A 261 10.28 -0.30 -24.69
CA PRO A 261 10.54 -0.99 -25.94
C PRO A 261 11.26 -2.34 -25.83
N LEU A 262 12.04 -2.56 -24.75
CA LEU A 262 12.77 -3.81 -24.55
C LEU A 262 11.97 -4.83 -23.71
N THR A 263 11.44 -4.38 -22.58
CA THR A 263 10.74 -5.26 -21.62
C THR A 263 9.28 -5.46 -21.95
N GLY A 264 8.67 -4.57 -22.71
CA GLY A 264 7.22 -4.56 -22.95
C GLY A 264 6.41 -4.14 -21.72
N PHE A 265 7.05 -3.60 -20.68
CA PHE A 265 6.39 -3.16 -19.47
C PHE A 265 5.70 -1.82 -19.66
N ASP A 266 4.64 -1.59 -18.91
CA ASP A 266 4.01 -0.29 -18.83
C ASP A 266 4.82 0.60 -17.88
N VAL A 267 5.28 1.73 -18.39
CA VAL A 267 6.07 2.72 -17.64
C VAL A 267 5.38 4.09 -17.71
N PRO A 268 5.64 5.02 -16.77
CA PRO A 268 5.07 6.36 -16.84
C PRO A 268 5.40 7.04 -18.17
N TRP A 269 4.38 7.54 -18.84
CA TRP A 269 4.54 8.25 -20.13
C TRP A 269 5.40 9.51 -20.01
N GLY A 270 5.31 10.19 -18.85
CA GLY A 270 5.98 11.46 -18.57
C GLY A 270 7.37 11.36 -17.97
N SER A 271 7.95 10.16 -17.81
CA SER A 271 9.32 10.02 -17.29
C SER A 271 10.35 10.73 -18.15
N GLU A 272 11.49 11.07 -17.56
CA GLU A 272 12.60 11.73 -18.24
C GLU A 272 13.60 10.73 -18.83
N VAL A 273 13.87 9.63 -18.12
CA VAL A 273 14.81 8.56 -18.50
C VAL A 273 14.20 7.21 -18.13
N ILE A 274 14.36 6.23 -19.02
CA ILE A 274 14.01 4.81 -18.79
C ILE A 274 15.26 3.96 -18.96
N LEU A 275 15.59 3.14 -17.98
CA LEU A 275 16.63 2.11 -18.05
C LEU A 275 15.95 0.76 -18.06
N GLU A 276 16.22 -0.08 -19.05
CA GLU A 276 15.65 -1.41 -19.15
C GLU A 276 16.72 -2.48 -19.08
N GLY A 277 16.45 -3.56 -18.40
CA GLY A 277 17.38 -4.65 -18.23
C GLY A 277 16.83 -5.75 -17.35
N VAL A 278 17.70 -6.44 -16.65
CA VAL A 278 17.32 -7.58 -15.80
C VAL A 278 18.05 -7.56 -14.45
N ILE A 279 17.36 -8.06 -13.41
CA ILE A 279 18.06 -8.51 -12.20
C ILE A 279 18.60 -9.92 -12.53
N GLU A 280 19.93 -10.06 -12.49
CA GLU A 280 20.61 -11.32 -12.83
C GLU A 280 20.33 -12.38 -11.74
N SER A 281 19.80 -13.53 -12.16
CA SER A 281 19.40 -14.61 -11.29
C SER A 281 20.52 -15.07 -10.37
N ARG A 282 20.26 -15.11 -9.06
CA ARG A 282 21.19 -15.59 -8.01
C ARG A 282 22.55 -14.88 -7.94
N LYS A 283 22.76 -13.82 -8.71
CA LYS A 283 23.97 -13.02 -8.65
C LYS A 283 23.86 -11.97 -7.56
N ARG A 284 24.89 -11.90 -6.71
CA ARG A 284 24.95 -10.96 -5.59
C ARG A 284 26.33 -10.32 -5.53
N GLU A 285 26.37 -9.02 -5.21
CA GLU A 285 27.59 -8.26 -4.95
C GLU A 285 27.39 -7.35 -3.73
N ILE A 286 28.48 -6.92 -3.09
CA ILE A 286 28.40 -5.96 -2.00
C ILE A 286 27.83 -4.65 -2.52
N GLU A 287 26.76 -4.16 -1.93
CA GLU A 287 26.11 -2.87 -2.14
C GLU A 287 26.15 -2.07 -0.84
N GLY A 288 26.32 -0.77 -0.92
CA GLY A 288 26.45 0.08 0.26
C GLY A 288 27.91 0.34 0.67
N PRO A 289 28.13 1.16 1.72
CA PRO A 289 27.12 1.80 2.57
C PRO A 289 26.34 2.91 1.85
N PHE A 290 25.16 3.23 2.39
CA PHE A 290 24.29 4.30 1.90
C PHE A 290 23.67 5.06 3.09
N GLY A 291 23.60 6.39 2.98
CA GLY A 291 22.93 7.24 3.97
C GLY A 291 21.42 7.09 3.90
N GLU A 292 20.83 6.49 4.94
CA GLU A 292 19.43 6.12 5.00
C GLU A 292 18.53 7.18 5.64
N PHE A 293 17.21 7.03 5.46
CA PHE A 293 16.17 7.84 6.06
C PHE A 293 16.25 7.90 7.61
N THR A 294 16.94 6.97 8.24
CA THR A 294 17.17 6.97 9.69
C THR A 294 18.25 7.96 10.14
N GLY A 295 18.90 8.64 9.21
CA GLY A 295 20.06 9.49 9.49
C GLY A 295 21.36 8.72 9.77
N HIS A 296 21.40 7.44 9.45
CA HIS A 296 22.54 6.56 9.66
C HIS A 296 22.90 5.81 8.37
N TYR A 297 24.15 5.36 8.27
CA TYR A 297 24.57 4.54 7.13
C TYR A 297 24.15 3.07 7.31
N SER A 298 23.68 2.45 6.23
CA SER A 298 23.16 1.07 6.23
C SER A 298 24.22 -0.03 6.34
N GLY A 299 25.49 0.28 6.17
CA GLY A 299 26.55 -0.70 5.95
C GLY A 299 26.50 -1.37 4.57
N GLY A 300 27.55 -2.14 4.24
CA GLY A 300 27.63 -2.92 3.00
C GLY A 300 26.97 -4.29 3.16
N ARG A 301 26.19 -4.74 2.16
CA ARG A 301 25.46 -6.01 2.17
C ARG A 301 25.51 -6.69 0.81
N ASN A 302 25.38 -8.02 0.78
CA ASN A 302 25.22 -8.78 -0.46
C ASN A 302 23.83 -8.55 -1.05
N MET A 303 23.77 -7.76 -2.12
CA MET A 303 22.54 -7.38 -2.81
C MET A 303 22.52 -7.83 -4.25
N THR A 304 21.36 -7.74 -4.88
CA THR A 304 21.14 -8.18 -6.26
C THR A 304 21.91 -7.33 -7.26
N VAL A 305 22.29 -7.95 -8.38
CA VAL A 305 22.98 -7.28 -9.49
C VAL A 305 21.99 -7.04 -10.62
N VAL A 306 21.93 -5.82 -11.10
CA VAL A 306 21.14 -5.42 -12.28
C VAL A 306 22.08 -5.17 -13.44
N ARG A 307 21.75 -5.72 -14.62
CA ARG A 307 22.37 -5.41 -15.89
C ARG A 307 21.41 -4.56 -16.72
N ILE A 308 21.91 -3.42 -17.21
CA ILE A 308 21.16 -2.52 -18.09
C ILE A 308 21.49 -2.86 -19.55
N ASP A 309 20.47 -3.07 -20.36
CA ASP A 309 20.57 -3.48 -21.76
C ASP A 309 20.07 -2.40 -22.73
N LYS A 310 19.23 -1.45 -22.24
CA LYS A 310 18.74 -0.32 -23.02
C LYS A 310 18.55 0.91 -22.13
N VAL A 311 18.90 2.09 -22.64
CA VAL A 311 18.61 3.39 -22.03
C VAL A 311 17.87 4.25 -23.04
N SER A 312 16.70 4.77 -22.64
CA SER A 312 15.92 5.71 -23.44
C SER A 312 15.71 7.02 -22.66
N TYR A 313 15.89 8.17 -23.28
CA TYR A 313 15.82 9.46 -22.59
C TYR A 313 15.39 10.61 -23.50
N ARG A 314 14.76 11.63 -22.90
CA ARG A 314 14.42 12.84 -23.66
C ARG A 314 15.65 13.70 -23.94
N SER A 315 15.58 14.58 -24.93
CA SER A 315 16.74 15.35 -25.43
C SER A 315 17.33 16.32 -24.39
N LYS A 316 16.55 16.74 -23.40
CA LYS A 316 17.01 17.58 -22.27
C LYS A 316 16.36 17.05 -21.01
N PRO A 317 16.84 15.91 -20.48
CA PRO A 317 16.22 15.27 -19.34
C PRO A 317 16.48 16.06 -18.06
N ILE A 318 15.47 16.05 -17.17
CA ILE A 318 15.63 16.49 -15.79
C ILE A 318 15.97 15.26 -14.96
N PHE A 319 17.09 15.32 -14.26
CA PHE A 319 17.48 14.29 -13.30
C PHE A 319 17.03 14.70 -11.90
N GLU A 320 16.30 13.82 -11.24
CA GLU A 320 15.86 14.00 -9.87
C GLU A 320 16.59 13.04 -8.93
N SER A 321 16.93 13.55 -7.76
CA SER A 321 17.48 12.80 -6.64
C SER A 321 16.61 13.03 -5.42
N LEU A 322 16.46 12.00 -4.58
CA LEU A 322 15.76 12.07 -3.31
C LEU A 322 16.79 12.15 -2.19
N TYR A 323 16.85 13.28 -1.49
CA TYR A 323 17.77 13.40 -0.38
C TYR A 323 17.35 12.52 0.80
N LEU A 324 18.20 11.53 1.13
CA LEU A 324 18.13 10.73 2.34
C LEU A 324 19.33 11.07 3.23
N GLY A 325 19.11 11.13 4.52
CA GLY A 325 20.17 11.50 5.48
C GLY A 325 19.56 11.91 6.82
N MET A 326 20.16 12.92 7.47
CA MET A 326 19.62 13.41 8.76
C MET A 326 18.19 13.91 8.59
N PRO A 327 17.23 13.32 9.31
CA PRO A 327 15.85 13.82 9.32
C PRO A 327 15.81 15.28 9.82
N TRP A 328 14.94 16.10 9.30
CA TRP A 328 13.74 15.86 8.50
C TRP A 328 14.02 16.24 7.04
N THR A 329 13.80 15.31 6.08
CA THR A 329 14.14 15.48 4.67
C THR A 329 12.92 15.22 3.76
N GLU A 330 13.10 15.30 2.42
CA GLU A 330 12.04 15.04 1.45
C GLU A 330 11.41 13.65 1.61
N ILE A 331 12.21 12.62 1.96
CA ILE A 331 11.73 11.26 2.13
C ILE A 331 10.69 11.15 3.27
N ASP A 332 10.85 11.92 4.35
CA ASP A 332 9.91 11.90 5.48
C ASP A 332 8.53 12.40 5.06
N TYR A 333 8.47 13.41 4.18
CA TYR A 333 7.21 13.91 3.63
C TYR A 333 6.59 12.95 2.60
N LEU A 334 7.41 12.25 1.83
CA LEU A 334 6.95 11.27 0.86
C LEU A 334 6.40 10.01 1.54
N MET A 335 7.16 9.48 2.50
CA MET A 335 6.81 8.22 3.18
C MET A 335 5.82 8.40 4.33
N GLY A 336 5.74 9.60 4.89
CA GLY A 336 4.85 9.87 6.03
C GLY A 336 3.38 9.54 5.73
N PRO A 337 2.75 10.14 4.71
CA PRO A 337 1.37 9.80 4.34
C PRO A 337 1.20 8.33 3.94
N ALA A 338 2.17 7.78 3.19
CA ALA A 338 2.19 6.39 2.76
C ALA A 338 2.25 5.38 3.92
N THR A 339 2.74 5.80 5.09
CA THR A 339 2.77 5.00 6.32
C THR A 339 1.54 5.24 7.19
N CYS A 340 1.16 6.51 7.39
CA CYS A 340 0.04 6.89 8.27
C CYS A 340 -1.29 6.34 7.78
N VAL A 341 -1.59 6.46 6.48
CA VAL A 341 -2.90 6.12 5.92
C VAL A 341 -3.19 4.63 5.99
N PRO A 342 -2.32 3.72 5.50
CA PRO A 342 -2.57 2.28 5.62
C PRO A 342 -2.66 1.80 7.07
N LEU A 343 -1.79 2.29 7.95
CA LEU A 343 -1.82 1.92 9.36
C LEU A 343 -3.12 2.40 10.03
N TYR A 344 -3.57 3.62 9.74
CA TYR A 344 -4.85 4.13 10.21
C TYR A 344 -6.02 3.28 9.71
N GLN A 345 -6.06 2.96 8.42
CA GLN A 345 -7.13 2.17 7.82
C GLN A 345 -7.20 0.76 8.44
N GLN A 346 -6.06 0.09 8.60
CA GLN A 346 -5.99 -1.25 9.20
C GLN A 346 -6.46 -1.24 10.65
N LEU A 347 -6.03 -0.25 11.44
CA LEU A 347 -6.46 -0.13 12.83
C LEU A 347 -7.93 0.26 12.94
N LYS A 348 -8.39 1.21 12.13
CA LYS A 348 -9.78 1.71 12.13
C LYS A 348 -10.79 0.63 11.78
N ALA A 349 -10.43 -0.29 10.89
CA ALA A 349 -11.29 -1.41 10.49
C ALA A 349 -11.58 -2.36 11.67
N GLU A 350 -10.62 -2.56 12.56
CA GLU A 350 -10.77 -3.45 13.72
C GLU A 350 -11.17 -2.70 15.01
N PHE A 351 -10.73 -1.45 15.15
CA PHE A 351 -10.95 -0.57 16.30
C PHE A 351 -11.56 0.77 15.86
N PRO A 352 -12.88 0.84 15.71
CA PRO A 352 -13.55 2.08 15.27
C PRO A 352 -13.28 3.31 16.15
N GLU A 353 -12.76 3.10 17.36
CA GLU A 353 -12.42 4.14 18.33
C GLU A 353 -11.09 4.84 18.05
N VAL A 354 -10.25 4.29 17.17
CA VAL A 354 -9.02 4.98 16.72
C VAL A 354 -9.42 6.26 15.99
N GLN A 355 -8.88 7.40 16.44
CA GLN A 355 -9.22 8.71 15.89
C GLN A 355 -8.22 9.17 14.85
N ALA A 356 -6.92 9.02 15.14
CA ALA A 356 -5.85 9.43 14.25
C ALA A 356 -4.59 8.60 14.52
N VAL A 357 -3.74 8.48 13.50
CA VAL A 357 -2.44 7.81 13.54
C VAL A 357 -1.39 8.70 12.90
N ASN A 358 -0.39 9.08 13.65
CA ASN A 358 0.81 9.73 13.17
C ASN A 358 1.98 8.74 13.19
N ALA A 359 2.43 8.30 12.04
CA ALA A 359 3.58 7.41 11.85
C ALA A 359 4.60 8.04 10.89
N MET A 360 4.66 9.38 10.86
CA MET A 360 5.54 10.12 9.96
C MET A 360 7.02 10.04 10.37
N TYR A 361 7.29 9.83 11.66
CA TYR A 361 8.66 9.92 12.18
C TYR A 361 9.45 8.66 11.83
N THR A 362 10.60 8.88 11.20
CA THR A 362 11.54 7.84 10.82
C THR A 362 10.83 6.67 10.13
N HIS A 363 9.99 7.00 9.13
CA HIS A 363 9.28 6.03 8.30
C HIS A 363 8.41 5.05 9.10
N GLY A 364 7.81 5.52 10.19
CA GLY A 364 6.90 4.72 11.01
C GLY A 364 7.57 3.85 12.08
N LEU A 365 8.88 3.97 12.31
CA LEU A 365 9.52 3.33 13.47
C LEU A 365 8.89 3.79 14.79
N LEU A 366 8.37 5.02 14.82
CA LEU A 366 7.53 5.55 15.90
C LEU A 366 6.14 5.86 15.37
N ALA A 367 5.09 5.30 15.99
CA ALA A 367 3.71 5.66 15.75
C ALA A 367 3.09 6.31 17.00
N ILE A 368 2.31 7.38 16.80
CA ILE A 368 1.52 8.03 17.84
C ILE A 368 0.06 7.83 17.49
N ILE A 369 -0.72 7.21 18.36
CA ILE A 369 -2.09 6.78 18.07
C ILE A 369 -3.05 7.37 19.08
N SER A 370 -4.02 8.14 18.59
CA SER A 370 -5.12 8.68 19.38
C SER A 370 -6.32 7.74 19.34
N THR A 371 -6.88 7.39 20.50
CA THR A 371 -8.02 6.47 20.60
C THR A 371 -8.98 6.84 21.74
N LYS A 372 -10.26 6.61 21.51
CA LYS A 372 -11.31 6.63 22.54
C LYS A 372 -11.40 5.25 23.17
N LYS A 373 -11.03 5.15 24.43
CA LYS A 373 -11.03 3.86 25.13
C LYS A 373 -12.43 3.39 25.51
N ARG A 374 -12.73 2.13 25.26
CA ARG A 374 -13.97 1.47 25.72
C ARG A 374 -13.87 0.93 27.16
N TYR A 375 -12.68 0.47 27.54
CA TYR A 375 -12.40 -0.18 28.83
C TYR A 375 -10.90 -0.12 29.15
N GLY A 376 -10.53 -0.47 30.36
CA GLY A 376 -9.12 -0.53 30.78
C GLY A 376 -8.32 -1.57 29.98
N GLY A 377 -7.10 -1.19 29.57
CA GLY A 377 -6.24 -2.01 28.72
C GLY A 377 -6.51 -1.89 27.22
N PHE A 378 -7.58 -1.21 26.78
CA PHE A 378 -7.94 -1.07 25.37
C PHE A 378 -6.82 -0.39 24.54
N ALA A 379 -6.24 0.70 25.06
CA ALA A 379 -5.16 1.42 24.37
C ALA A 379 -3.95 0.51 24.11
N ARG A 380 -3.58 -0.34 25.06
CA ARG A 380 -2.47 -1.31 24.90
C ARG A 380 -2.78 -2.36 23.82
N ALA A 381 -4.02 -2.83 23.75
CA ALA A 381 -4.45 -3.77 22.71
C ALA A 381 -4.33 -3.13 21.30
N VAL A 382 -4.77 -1.89 21.14
CA VAL A 382 -4.59 -1.13 19.90
C VAL A 382 -3.10 -0.94 19.57
N GLY A 383 -2.29 -0.56 20.55
CA GLY A 383 -0.84 -0.41 20.37
C GLY A 383 -0.14 -1.71 19.95
N LEU A 384 -0.50 -2.84 20.57
CA LEU A 384 0.00 -4.16 20.20
C LEU A 384 -0.39 -4.52 18.76
N ARG A 385 -1.64 -4.25 18.39
CA ARG A 385 -2.12 -4.52 17.03
C ARG A 385 -1.41 -3.66 16.00
N ALA A 386 -1.12 -2.40 16.29
CA ALA A 386 -0.34 -1.53 15.42
C ALA A 386 1.01 -2.15 15.06
N MET A 387 1.69 -2.78 16.02
CA MET A 387 2.97 -3.46 15.82
C MET A 387 2.88 -4.78 15.05
N THR A 388 1.68 -5.36 14.93
CA THR A 388 1.43 -6.67 14.31
C THR A 388 0.58 -6.60 13.06
N THR A 389 0.22 -5.41 12.60
CA THR A 389 -0.36 -5.22 11.25
C THR A 389 0.66 -5.62 10.19
N PRO A 390 0.25 -5.99 8.97
CA PRO A 390 1.17 -6.29 7.88
C PRO A 390 2.23 -5.19 7.68
N HIS A 391 1.83 -3.92 7.72
CA HIS A 391 2.75 -2.80 7.65
C HIS A 391 3.59 -2.62 8.93
N GLY A 392 2.94 -2.68 10.10
CA GLY A 392 3.58 -2.43 11.38
C GLY A 392 4.60 -3.49 11.80
N LEU A 393 4.50 -4.70 11.25
CA LEU A 393 5.35 -5.82 11.63
C LEU A 393 6.83 -5.52 11.37
N GLY A 394 7.14 -4.92 10.23
CA GLY A 394 8.50 -4.55 9.85
C GLY A 394 8.91 -3.14 10.28
N TYR A 395 7.98 -2.21 10.46
CA TYR A 395 8.32 -0.80 10.68
C TYR A 395 8.07 -0.34 12.12
N VAL A 396 6.88 -0.59 12.69
CA VAL A 396 6.52 0.01 13.97
C VAL A 396 7.28 -0.66 15.12
N LYS A 397 8.25 0.08 15.69
CA LYS A 397 9.06 -0.33 16.84
C LYS A 397 8.55 0.26 18.14
N MET A 398 8.10 1.52 18.10
CA MET A 398 7.58 2.22 19.28
C MET A 398 6.17 2.74 18.99
N VAL A 399 5.28 2.62 19.97
CA VAL A 399 3.94 3.20 19.90
C VAL A 399 3.68 4.05 21.13
N ILE A 400 3.23 5.29 20.90
CA ILE A 400 2.71 6.16 21.96
C ILE A 400 1.19 6.19 21.80
N MET A 401 0.47 5.70 22.81
CA MET A 401 -0.98 5.77 22.88
C MET A 401 -1.39 7.03 23.61
N VAL A 402 -2.28 7.82 23.00
CA VAL A 402 -2.84 9.05 23.62
C VAL A 402 -4.36 9.04 23.60
N ASP A 403 -4.97 9.86 24.45
CA ASP A 403 -6.42 10.02 24.51
C ASP A 403 -6.99 10.73 23.27
N GLU A 404 -8.28 10.65 23.07
CA GLU A 404 -9.04 11.22 21.95
C GLU A 404 -8.96 12.75 21.86
N ASP A 405 -8.62 13.42 22.94
CA ASP A 405 -8.47 14.88 23.05
C ASP A 405 -7.03 15.37 22.79
N VAL A 406 -6.10 14.44 22.51
CA VAL A 406 -4.72 14.73 22.14
C VAL A 406 -4.53 14.51 20.65
N ASP A 407 -4.18 15.56 19.93
CA ASP A 407 -3.84 15.48 18.50
C ASP A 407 -2.44 14.84 18.36
N PRO A 408 -2.32 13.65 17.74
CA PRO A 408 -1.03 12.98 17.57
C PRO A 408 -0.06 13.73 16.61
N PHE A 409 -0.56 14.69 15.84
CA PHE A 409 0.27 15.57 15.00
C PHE A 409 0.73 16.83 15.73
N ASN A 410 0.19 17.11 16.92
CA ASN A 410 0.61 18.21 17.79
C ASN A 410 1.62 17.70 18.85
N LEU A 411 2.91 17.71 18.50
CA LEU A 411 3.95 17.19 19.40
C LEU A 411 3.98 17.85 20.80
N PRO A 412 3.76 19.16 20.97
CA PRO A 412 3.61 19.74 22.31
C PRO A 412 2.52 19.08 23.15
N GLN A 413 1.36 18.75 22.58
CA GLN A 413 0.31 18.00 23.28
C GLN A 413 0.73 16.55 23.61
N VAL A 414 1.39 15.88 22.67
CA VAL A 414 1.93 14.53 22.90
C VAL A 414 2.97 14.54 24.02
N MET A 415 3.88 15.50 24.03
CA MET A 415 4.89 15.66 25.09
C MET A 415 4.25 15.98 26.44
N TRP A 416 3.19 16.78 26.45
CA TRP A 416 2.39 17.01 27.65
C TRP A 416 1.78 15.69 28.17
N ALA A 417 1.16 14.89 27.32
CA ALA A 417 0.58 13.60 27.70
C ALA A 417 1.65 12.64 28.26
N LEU A 418 2.79 12.53 27.59
CA LEU A 418 3.92 11.72 28.05
C LEU A 418 4.43 12.16 29.43
N SER A 419 4.57 13.46 29.67
CA SER A 419 5.14 13.98 30.92
C SER A 419 4.17 13.97 32.09
N SER A 420 2.86 14.07 31.82
CA SER A 420 1.83 14.21 32.88
C SER A 420 1.00 12.95 33.13
N LYS A 421 0.88 12.03 32.16
CA LYS A 421 0.00 10.84 32.25
C LYS A 421 0.75 9.52 32.38
N VAL A 422 2.05 9.45 32.02
CA VAL A 422 2.81 8.20 32.04
C VAL A 422 3.45 7.97 33.42
N ASN A 423 3.14 6.83 34.00
CA ASN A 423 3.92 6.26 35.12
C ASN A 423 4.82 5.16 34.57
N PRO A 424 6.14 5.37 34.48
CA PRO A 424 7.05 4.41 33.83
C PRO A 424 6.97 2.97 34.39
N ALA A 425 6.62 2.81 35.65
CA ALA A 425 6.53 1.49 36.29
C ALA A 425 5.35 0.64 35.77
N GLY A 426 4.27 1.28 35.31
CA GLY A 426 3.04 0.58 34.91
C GLY A 426 2.60 0.79 33.46
N ASP A 427 3.10 1.85 32.80
CA ASP A 427 2.57 2.30 31.51
C ASP A 427 3.49 2.01 30.33
N LEU A 428 4.59 1.31 30.57
CA LEU A 428 5.49 0.81 29.54
C LEU A 428 5.28 -0.69 29.34
N VAL A 429 5.02 -1.10 28.09
CA VAL A 429 4.91 -2.51 27.70
C VAL A 429 6.03 -2.83 26.74
N GLN A 430 7.03 -3.57 27.21
CA GLN A 430 8.16 -4.02 26.42
C GLN A 430 7.91 -5.42 25.86
N LEU A 431 8.19 -5.59 24.57
CA LEU A 431 8.03 -6.83 23.82
C LEU A 431 9.41 -7.23 23.26
N PRO A 432 10.10 -8.20 23.87
CA PRO A 432 11.46 -8.55 23.46
C PRO A 432 11.49 -9.41 22.19
N ASN A 433 12.61 -9.31 21.46
CA ASN A 433 12.92 -10.16 20.30
C ASN A 433 11.88 -10.11 19.17
N MET A 434 11.39 -8.92 18.84
CA MET A 434 10.43 -8.70 17.74
C MET A 434 11.14 -8.36 16.43
N SER A 435 10.50 -8.69 15.32
CA SER A 435 10.98 -8.28 13.98
C SER A 435 10.90 -6.78 13.78
N VAL A 436 11.88 -6.21 13.07
CA VAL A 436 11.92 -4.82 12.62
C VAL A 436 12.66 -4.76 11.29
N LEU A 437 12.52 -3.64 10.58
CA LEU A 437 13.30 -3.36 9.38
C LEU A 437 14.81 -3.45 9.68
N GLU A 438 15.56 -4.15 8.84
CA GLU A 438 17.01 -4.31 8.98
C GLU A 438 17.80 -2.99 8.94
N LEU A 439 17.18 -1.92 8.41
CA LEU A 439 17.74 -0.57 8.38
C LEU A 439 17.56 0.19 9.70
N ASP A 440 16.86 -0.37 10.69
CA ASP A 440 16.80 0.21 12.04
C ASP A 440 18.20 0.15 12.69
N PRO A 441 18.85 1.30 12.97
CA PRO A 441 20.19 1.33 13.54
C PRO A 441 20.24 0.81 14.99
N GLY A 442 19.09 0.70 15.64
CA GLY A 442 18.97 0.14 17.00
C GLY A 442 18.73 -1.37 17.06
N SER A 443 18.67 -2.04 15.89
CA SER A 443 18.47 -3.49 15.84
C SER A 443 19.77 -4.28 16.08
N SER A 444 19.69 -5.36 16.86
CA SER A 444 20.85 -6.26 17.09
C SER A 444 20.38 -7.68 17.47
N PRO A 445 20.60 -8.71 16.60
CA PRO A 445 21.13 -8.58 15.22
C PRO A 445 20.21 -7.78 14.29
N ALA A 446 20.70 -7.41 13.11
CA ALA A 446 19.89 -6.67 12.12
C ALA A 446 18.54 -7.36 11.87
N GLY A 447 17.46 -6.58 11.89
CA GLY A 447 16.09 -7.08 11.75
C GLY A 447 15.42 -7.59 13.04
N ILE A 448 16.10 -7.54 14.19
CA ILE A 448 15.56 -7.94 15.50
C ILE A 448 15.75 -6.79 16.50
N THR A 449 14.67 -6.43 17.19
CA THR A 449 14.69 -5.39 18.25
C THR A 449 13.66 -5.70 19.33
N ASP A 450 13.74 -5.00 20.45
CA ASP A 450 12.62 -4.95 21.39
C ASP A 450 11.65 -3.86 20.95
N LYS A 451 10.34 -4.13 21.03
CA LYS A 451 9.29 -3.14 20.76
C LYS A 451 8.72 -2.59 22.05
N LEU A 452 8.25 -1.33 22.01
CA LEU A 452 7.77 -0.60 23.19
C LEU A 452 6.43 0.07 22.93
N ILE A 453 5.46 -0.17 23.80
CA ILE A 453 4.23 0.63 23.89
C ILE A 453 4.33 1.54 25.11
N ILE A 454 4.07 2.83 24.92
CA ILE A 454 3.96 3.84 25.97
C ILE A 454 2.49 4.23 26.05
N ASP A 455 1.82 3.87 27.14
CA ASP A 455 0.43 4.18 27.36
C ASP A 455 0.27 5.53 28.08
N ALA A 456 0.21 6.61 27.30
CA ALA A 456 -0.01 7.97 27.78
C ALA A 456 -1.50 8.35 27.84
N THR A 457 -2.38 7.36 28.07
CA THR A 457 -3.82 7.58 28.20
C THR A 457 -4.26 7.62 29.66
N THR A 458 -5.32 8.38 29.94
CA THR A 458 -5.98 8.40 31.25
C THR A 458 -6.61 7.02 31.53
N PRO A 459 -6.38 6.39 32.67
CA PRO A 459 -7.00 5.10 33.01
C PRO A 459 -8.51 5.16 33.04
N VAL A 460 -9.17 4.10 32.55
CA VAL A 460 -10.62 3.91 32.61
C VAL A 460 -10.94 2.54 33.23
N ALA A 461 -12.08 2.39 33.91
CA ALA A 461 -12.43 1.15 34.56
C ALA A 461 -12.40 -0.05 33.57
N PRO A 462 -11.95 -1.25 34.01
CA PRO A 462 -11.46 -1.61 35.35
C PRO A 462 -9.96 -1.35 35.58
N ASP A 463 -9.33 -0.51 34.77
CA ASP A 463 -7.90 -0.16 34.89
C ASP A 463 -7.67 0.67 36.18
N ASN A 464 -6.73 0.23 37.00
CA ASN A 464 -6.39 0.84 38.28
C ASN A 464 -4.91 1.26 38.36
N ARG A 465 -4.27 1.55 37.22
CA ARG A 465 -2.84 1.91 37.14
C ARG A 465 -2.45 3.14 38.00
N GLY A 466 -3.39 3.91 38.43
CA GLY A 466 -3.11 5.06 39.26
C GLY A 466 -4.32 5.95 39.50
N HIS A 467 -4.10 7.01 40.29
CA HIS A 467 -5.10 8.04 40.52
C HIS A 467 -4.69 9.30 39.77
N TYR A 468 -5.53 9.76 38.87
CA TYR A 468 -5.28 10.91 38.00
C TYR A 468 -6.19 12.07 38.37
N SER A 469 -5.64 13.27 38.43
CA SER A 469 -6.41 14.49 38.57
C SER A 469 -7.21 14.76 37.28
N GLN A 470 -8.35 15.40 37.43
CA GLN A 470 -9.16 15.83 36.30
C GLN A 470 -8.40 16.85 35.46
N PRO A 471 -8.41 16.77 34.12
CA PRO A 471 -7.87 17.81 33.26
C PRO A 471 -8.51 19.17 33.52
N VAL A 472 -7.75 20.22 33.33
CA VAL A 472 -8.28 21.60 33.35
C VAL A 472 -9.19 21.80 32.14
N VAL A 473 -10.38 22.31 32.37
CA VAL A 473 -11.36 22.60 31.32
C VAL A 473 -11.54 24.11 31.21
N ASP A 474 -11.42 24.63 30.01
CA ASP A 474 -11.65 26.04 29.74
C ASP A 474 -13.11 26.44 30.02
N LEU A 475 -13.30 27.63 30.51
CA LEU A 475 -14.63 28.21 30.64
C LEU A 475 -15.27 28.38 29.25
N PRO A 476 -16.60 28.18 29.13
CA PRO A 476 -17.28 28.37 27.84
C PRO A 476 -17.03 29.73 27.19
N GLU A 477 -16.94 30.77 28.02
CA GLU A 477 -16.64 32.13 27.58
C GLU A 477 -15.25 32.26 26.96
N THR A 478 -14.26 31.52 27.48
CA THR A 478 -12.88 31.52 26.95
C THR A 478 -12.88 30.93 25.54
N LYS A 479 -13.59 29.84 25.32
CA LYS A 479 -13.73 29.23 23.98
C LYS A 479 -14.38 30.19 22.99
N ALA A 480 -15.50 30.80 23.39
CA ALA A 480 -16.22 31.76 22.55
C ALA A 480 -15.32 32.96 22.15
N TRP A 481 -14.51 33.45 23.10
CA TRP A 481 -13.55 34.51 22.82
C TRP A 481 -12.42 34.07 21.89
N ALA A 482 -11.88 32.89 22.05
CA ALA A 482 -10.86 32.32 21.18
C ALA A 482 -11.34 32.20 19.73
N GLU A 483 -12.55 31.69 19.51
CA GLU A 483 -13.18 31.62 18.19
C GLU A 483 -13.38 33.01 17.56
N LYS A 484 -13.86 33.98 18.34
CA LYS A 484 -14.05 35.36 17.90
C LYS A 484 -12.73 36.01 17.50
N LEU A 485 -11.67 35.86 18.31
CA LEU A 485 -10.33 36.37 18.01
C LEU A 485 -9.73 35.74 16.76
N THR A 486 -9.89 34.43 16.58
CA THR A 486 -9.43 33.72 15.40
C THR A 486 -10.13 34.24 14.14
N ALA A 487 -11.45 34.43 14.18
CA ALA A 487 -12.20 35.00 13.09
C ALA A 487 -11.76 36.45 12.77
N MET A 488 -11.53 37.27 13.80
CA MET A 488 -11.06 38.65 13.63
C MET A 488 -9.63 38.72 13.02
N LEU A 489 -8.75 37.79 13.38
CA LEU A 489 -7.40 37.70 12.81
C LEU A 489 -7.42 37.23 11.35
N ALA A 490 -8.29 36.28 11.03
CA ALA A 490 -8.49 35.81 9.66
C ALA A 490 -9.04 36.90 8.74
N ALA A 491 -9.93 37.77 9.26
CA ALA A 491 -10.51 38.89 8.50
C ALA A 491 -9.51 40.06 8.27
N ARG A 492 -8.33 40.05 8.91
CA ARG A 492 -7.27 41.05 8.73
C ARG A 492 -6.20 40.66 7.70
N LYS A 493 -6.23 39.42 7.22
CA LYS A 493 -5.42 38.92 6.09
C LYS A 493 -6.17 39.16 4.77
#